data_8155de7268e8ec789d5fb1cd8202543c
#
_entry.id   8155de7268e8ec789d5fb1cd8202543c
#
_cell.length_a   1.000
_cell.length_b   1.000
_cell.length_c   1.000
_cell.angle_alpha   90.00
_cell.angle_beta   90.00
_cell.angle_gamma   90.00
#
_symmetry.space_group_name_H-M   'P 1'
#
loop_
_entity.id
_entity.type
_entity.pdbx_description
1 polymer ?
#
loop_
_entity_poly.entity_id
_entity_poly.type
_entity_poly.pdbx_seq_one_letter_code
_entity_poly.pdbx_strand_id
1 'polypeptide(L)'
;MTPEASAPPVVLIHGLWLTPRSWEGWKERFENRGHRVLTPAWPHMEGEVDELRRDPSPMNGLGVTEIVDHYDAIVRGLDEAPIIMGHSFGGLITELLLDRGLGAAGVGISPAQIKGVLRLPPAQIRVTTAVLGNPANKNRTVELSPKQFHYAFTNALMTDEEAQAAYDRYEVPGPGRVLFQAAFANFNPNAATKVDVHKDDRPPLLVIGNSEDHTVPASVAREAAHRLAKSKAVVDYKEFIGRPHFTAGAPGWEEVADYALDWAMRHVGSREPVTA
;
A
#
# COMPACT_ATOMS: atom_id res chain seq x y z
N MET A 1 37.04 -4.22 -15.00
CA MET A 1 35.79 -4.84 -14.55
C MET A 1 34.87 -3.68 -14.15
N THR A 2 33.86 -3.38 -14.94
CA THR A 2 32.77 -2.48 -14.52
C THR A 2 32.12 -3.11 -13.31
N PRO A 3 31.91 -2.40 -12.19
CA PRO A 3 31.12 -2.93 -11.08
C PRO A 3 29.75 -3.38 -11.65
N GLU A 4 29.37 -4.62 -11.39
CA GLU A 4 28.03 -5.08 -11.66
C GLU A 4 27.10 -4.13 -10.90
N ALA A 5 26.20 -3.46 -11.60
CA ALA A 5 25.27 -2.53 -10.96
C ALA A 5 24.48 -3.32 -9.91
N SER A 6 24.56 -2.91 -8.66
CA SER A 6 23.80 -3.56 -7.57
C SER A 6 22.31 -3.50 -7.89
N ALA A 7 21.58 -4.55 -7.55
CA ALA A 7 20.15 -4.52 -7.71
C ALA A 7 19.56 -3.38 -6.84
N PRO A 8 18.63 -2.54 -7.36
CA PRO A 8 18.09 -1.42 -6.61
C PRO A 8 17.45 -1.89 -5.30
N PRO A 9 17.55 -1.11 -4.22
CA PRO A 9 16.86 -1.44 -2.98
C PRO A 9 15.34 -1.44 -3.17
N VAL A 10 14.65 -2.25 -2.37
CA VAL A 10 13.18 -2.33 -2.37
C VAL A 10 12.67 -1.85 -1.02
N VAL A 11 11.71 -0.92 -1.03
CA VAL A 11 10.99 -0.47 0.16
C VAL A 11 9.56 -0.99 0.10
N LEU A 12 9.17 -1.79 1.09
CA LEU A 12 7.82 -2.37 1.21
C LEU A 12 7.02 -1.63 2.28
N ILE A 13 5.85 -1.09 1.91
CA ILE A 13 4.99 -0.27 2.77
C ILE A 13 3.71 -1.02 3.07
N HIS A 14 3.49 -1.34 4.36
CA HIS A 14 2.29 -2.08 4.79
C HIS A 14 1.01 -1.22 4.76
N GLY A 15 -0.14 -1.89 4.78
CA GLY A 15 -1.45 -1.25 4.82
C GLY A 15 -1.96 -0.95 6.23
N LEU A 16 -3.12 -0.31 6.31
CA LEU A 16 -3.88 -0.12 7.54
C LEU A 16 -4.23 -1.49 8.14
N TRP A 17 -4.22 -1.61 9.47
CA TRP A 17 -4.45 -2.83 10.25
C TRP A 17 -3.39 -3.92 10.11
N LEU A 18 -2.27 -3.63 9.46
CA LEU A 18 -1.14 -4.53 9.30
C LEU A 18 0.16 -3.88 9.80
N THR A 19 1.20 -4.70 9.96
CA THR A 19 2.55 -4.28 10.30
C THR A 19 3.55 -4.69 9.20
N PRO A 20 4.82 -4.29 9.28
CA PRO A 20 5.88 -4.81 8.40
C PRO A 20 5.95 -6.33 8.30
N ARG A 21 5.45 -7.04 9.31
CA ARG A 21 5.40 -8.51 9.34
C ARG A 21 4.60 -9.10 8.17
N SER A 22 3.62 -8.35 7.63
CA SER A 22 2.85 -8.79 6.46
C SER A 22 3.72 -8.96 5.20
N TRP A 23 4.93 -8.42 5.20
CA TRP A 23 5.88 -8.49 4.11
C TRP A 23 6.99 -9.54 4.30
N GLU A 24 6.96 -10.36 5.38
CA GLU A 24 8.05 -11.28 5.70
C GLU A 24 8.41 -12.21 4.54
N GLY A 25 7.42 -12.81 3.85
CA GLY A 25 7.66 -13.68 2.71
C GLY A 25 8.21 -12.93 1.49
N TRP A 26 7.68 -11.73 1.19
CA TRP A 26 8.19 -10.89 0.10
C TRP A 26 9.62 -10.44 0.35
N LYS A 27 9.93 -10.06 1.59
CA LYS A 27 11.27 -9.65 1.99
C LYS A 27 12.25 -10.76 1.73
N GLU A 28 12.02 -11.96 2.28
CA GLU A 28 12.88 -13.13 2.07
C GLU A 28 13.03 -13.44 0.57
N ARG A 29 11.91 -13.46 -0.20
CA ARG A 29 11.93 -13.75 -1.63
C ARG A 29 12.77 -12.77 -2.43
N PHE A 30 12.67 -11.48 -2.15
CA PHE A 30 13.42 -10.45 -2.87
C PHE A 30 14.88 -10.38 -2.43
N GLU A 31 15.18 -10.64 -1.16
CA GLU A 31 16.56 -10.79 -0.67
C GLU A 31 17.26 -11.98 -1.34
N ASN A 32 16.56 -13.11 -1.53
CA ASN A 32 17.05 -14.27 -2.29
C ASN A 32 17.29 -13.96 -3.79
N ARG A 33 16.68 -12.88 -4.32
CA ARG A 33 16.92 -12.36 -5.67
C ARG A 33 17.99 -11.25 -5.71
N GLY A 34 18.71 -11.01 -4.60
CA GLY A 34 19.83 -10.10 -4.50
C GLY A 34 19.48 -8.64 -4.22
N HIS A 35 18.22 -8.34 -3.85
CA HIS A 35 17.82 -7.00 -3.47
C HIS A 35 18.05 -6.74 -1.98
N ARG A 36 18.47 -5.52 -1.64
CA ARG A 36 18.36 -5.02 -0.26
C ARG A 36 16.90 -4.63 -0.01
N VAL A 37 16.22 -5.25 0.97
CA VAL A 37 14.81 -5.01 1.24
C VAL A 37 14.61 -4.32 2.58
N LEU A 38 13.90 -3.20 2.57
CA LEU A 38 13.50 -2.45 3.75
C LEU A 38 11.99 -2.58 3.94
N THR A 39 11.58 -2.86 5.17
CA THR A 39 10.18 -2.94 5.58
C THR A 39 9.92 -2.04 6.78
N PRO A 40 10.08 -0.70 6.65
CA PRO A 40 9.87 0.19 7.78
C PRO A 40 8.41 0.21 8.22
N ALA A 41 8.18 0.35 9.52
CA ALA A 41 6.85 0.54 10.07
C ALA A 41 6.33 1.96 9.81
N TRP A 42 5.02 2.16 9.88
CA TRP A 42 4.45 3.50 10.06
C TRP A 42 4.90 4.08 11.40
N PRO A 43 4.92 5.41 11.55
CA PRO A 43 5.23 6.03 12.83
C PRO A 43 4.40 5.44 13.96
N HIS A 44 5.04 5.12 15.09
CA HIS A 44 4.42 4.51 16.27
C HIS A 44 3.88 3.07 16.07
N MET A 45 4.26 2.42 14.97
CA MET A 45 3.91 1.01 14.71
C MET A 45 5.16 0.10 14.73
N GLU A 46 6.24 0.59 15.31
CA GLU A 46 7.45 -0.19 15.57
C GLU A 46 7.18 -1.08 16.79
N GLY A 47 7.14 -2.38 16.61
CA GLY A 47 6.92 -3.33 17.69
C GLY A 47 6.20 -4.60 17.25
N GLU A 48 6.05 -5.52 18.19
CA GLU A 48 5.35 -6.77 17.95
C GLU A 48 3.83 -6.56 18.00
N VAL A 49 3.09 -7.42 17.29
CA VAL A 49 1.62 -7.36 17.18
C VAL A 49 0.94 -7.27 18.55
N ASP A 50 1.38 -8.08 19.52
CA ASP A 50 0.80 -8.11 20.85
C ASP A 50 1.06 -6.82 21.65
N GLU A 51 2.17 -6.14 21.40
CA GLU A 51 2.51 -4.86 22.02
C GLU A 51 1.61 -3.75 21.47
N LEU A 52 1.47 -3.70 20.13
CA LEU A 52 0.63 -2.73 19.44
C LEU A 52 -0.87 -2.90 19.76
N ARG A 53 -1.32 -4.14 19.98
CA ARG A 53 -2.68 -4.42 20.45
C ARG A 53 -2.91 -3.98 21.89
N ARG A 54 -1.90 -4.17 22.74
CA ARG A 54 -1.99 -3.82 24.17
C ARG A 54 -2.06 -2.32 24.40
N ASP A 55 -1.29 -1.54 23.65
CA ASP A 55 -1.30 -0.07 23.73
C ASP A 55 -1.25 0.56 22.33
N PRO A 56 -2.38 0.69 21.64
CA PRO A 56 -2.45 1.36 20.34
C PRO A 56 -2.50 2.89 20.44
N SER A 57 -2.50 3.46 21.65
CA SER A 57 -2.71 4.90 21.86
C SER A 57 -1.67 5.82 21.21
N PRO A 58 -0.38 5.43 21.01
CA PRO A 58 0.58 6.28 20.30
C PRO A 58 0.20 6.57 18.84
N MET A 59 -0.62 5.69 18.21
CA MET A 59 -1.10 5.87 16.83
C MET A 59 -2.34 6.77 16.73
N ASN A 60 -2.91 7.22 17.86
CA ASN A 60 -4.11 8.06 17.86
C ASN A 60 -3.88 9.36 17.10
N GLY A 61 -4.74 9.63 16.12
CA GLY A 61 -4.65 10.85 15.33
C GLY A 61 -3.56 10.88 14.26
N LEU A 62 -2.81 9.79 14.07
CA LEU A 62 -1.85 9.65 12.97
C LEU A 62 -2.59 9.77 11.63
N GLY A 63 -2.08 10.59 10.71
CA GLY A 63 -2.68 10.87 9.41
C GLY A 63 -1.78 10.51 8.23
N VAL A 64 -2.35 10.63 7.02
CA VAL A 64 -1.67 10.28 5.77
C VAL A 64 -0.41 11.13 5.56
N THR A 65 -0.47 12.43 5.83
CA THR A 65 0.67 13.33 5.60
C THR A 65 1.87 12.94 6.45
N GLU A 66 1.64 12.72 7.75
CA GLU A 66 2.68 12.33 8.69
C GLU A 66 3.34 11.00 8.30
N ILE A 67 2.54 10.04 7.79
CA ILE A 67 3.07 8.76 7.31
C ILE A 67 3.89 8.96 6.03
N VAL A 68 3.39 9.74 5.06
CA VAL A 68 4.11 10.01 3.81
C VAL A 68 5.42 10.73 4.07
N ASP A 69 5.44 11.72 4.99
CA ASP A 69 6.65 12.46 5.34
C ASP A 69 7.70 11.57 6.03
N HIS A 70 7.26 10.61 6.83
CA HIS A 70 8.14 9.60 7.41
C HIS A 70 8.83 8.74 6.34
N TYR A 71 8.07 8.22 5.36
CA TYR A 71 8.65 7.44 4.27
C TYR A 71 9.46 8.28 3.29
N ASP A 72 9.09 9.55 3.06
CA ASP A 72 9.89 10.49 2.27
C ASP A 72 11.30 10.62 2.85
N ALA A 73 11.40 10.81 4.17
CA ALA A 73 12.69 10.90 4.86
C ALA A 73 13.52 9.60 4.73
N ILE A 74 12.86 8.43 4.85
CA ILE A 74 13.54 7.12 4.68
C ILE A 74 14.06 6.98 3.25
N VAL A 75 13.24 7.25 2.24
CA VAL A 75 13.62 7.08 0.83
C VAL A 75 14.73 8.05 0.44
N ARG A 76 14.69 9.30 0.90
CA ARG A 76 15.76 10.28 0.65
C ARG A 76 17.08 9.96 1.37
N GLY A 77 17.02 9.17 2.43
CA GLY A 77 18.20 8.70 3.16
C GLY A 77 18.90 7.50 2.50
N LEU A 78 18.37 6.97 1.40
CA LEU A 78 19.02 5.89 0.65
C LEU A 78 20.00 6.45 -0.37
N ASP A 79 21.12 5.73 -0.57
CA ASP A 79 22.15 6.10 -1.54
C ASP A 79 21.69 5.95 -2.99
N GLU A 80 20.69 5.08 -3.23
CA GLU A 80 20.12 4.80 -4.55
C GLU A 80 18.59 4.90 -4.49
N ALA A 81 17.96 5.32 -5.60
CA ALA A 81 16.51 5.40 -5.72
C ALA A 81 15.90 3.98 -5.64
N PRO A 82 15.06 3.69 -4.65
CA PRO A 82 14.50 2.35 -4.48
C PRO A 82 13.33 2.06 -5.43
N ILE A 83 13.02 0.78 -5.60
CA ILE A 83 11.68 0.34 -5.99
C ILE A 83 10.79 0.47 -4.74
N ILE A 84 9.66 1.18 -4.85
CA ILE A 84 8.72 1.36 -3.73
C ILE A 84 7.48 0.52 -4.01
N MET A 85 7.15 -0.41 -3.12
CA MET A 85 5.94 -1.23 -3.25
C MET A 85 5.09 -1.08 -1.99
N GLY A 86 3.80 -0.90 -2.17
CA GLY A 86 2.89 -0.76 -1.04
C GLY A 86 1.57 -1.48 -1.23
N HIS A 87 1.02 -1.97 -0.12
CA HIS A 87 -0.27 -2.64 -0.07
C HIS A 87 -1.33 -1.74 0.57
N SER A 88 -2.51 -1.66 -0.02
CA SER A 88 -3.64 -0.90 0.53
C SER A 88 -3.29 0.58 0.76
N PHE A 89 -3.36 1.11 1.99
CA PHE A 89 -2.85 2.44 2.28
C PHE A 89 -1.35 2.59 1.99
N GLY A 90 -0.55 1.53 2.13
CA GLY A 90 0.85 1.53 1.66
C GLY A 90 0.95 1.78 0.16
N GLY A 91 0.02 1.27 -0.63
CA GLY A 91 -0.08 1.55 -2.07
C GLY A 91 -0.39 3.02 -2.37
N LEU A 92 -1.32 3.63 -1.64
CA LEU A 92 -1.58 5.07 -1.71
C LEU A 92 -0.33 5.89 -1.33
N ILE A 93 0.38 5.48 -0.26
CA ILE A 93 1.63 6.13 0.16
C ILE A 93 2.68 6.01 -0.96
N THR A 94 2.79 4.85 -1.61
CA THR A 94 3.65 4.68 -2.79
C THR A 94 3.30 5.68 -3.89
N GLU A 95 2.02 5.82 -4.26
CA GLU A 95 1.56 6.78 -5.27
C GLU A 95 1.92 8.23 -4.89
N LEU A 96 1.78 8.60 -3.61
CA LEU A 96 2.12 9.93 -3.09
C LEU A 96 3.64 10.19 -3.09
N LEU A 97 4.46 9.17 -2.80
CA LEU A 97 5.93 9.27 -2.87
C LEU A 97 6.41 9.43 -4.32
N LEU A 98 5.82 8.68 -5.27
CA LEU A 98 6.10 8.85 -6.69
C LEU A 98 5.67 10.25 -7.19
N ASP A 99 4.58 10.78 -6.68
CA ASP A 99 4.13 12.15 -6.98
C ASP A 99 5.13 13.21 -6.48
N ARG A 100 5.86 12.94 -5.39
CA ARG A 100 7.00 13.74 -4.93
C ARG A 100 8.28 13.52 -5.74
N GLY A 101 8.25 12.66 -6.76
CA GLY A 101 9.40 12.34 -7.61
C GLY A 101 10.36 11.31 -7.02
N LEU A 102 9.97 10.61 -5.95
CA LEU A 102 10.79 9.62 -5.25
C LEU A 102 10.64 8.23 -5.86
N GLY A 103 11.69 7.42 -5.72
CA GLY A 103 11.75 6.04 -6.23
C GLY A 103 12.17 5.93 -7.68
N ALA A 104 12.68 4.75 -8.07
CA ALA A 104 13.02 4.38 -9.43
C ALA A 104 11.80 3.84 -10.19
N ALA A 105 10.94 3.10 -9.49
CA ALA A 105 9.64 2.60 -9.94
C ALA A 105 8.74 2.36 -8.73
N GLY A 106 7.44 2.27 -8.92
CA GLY A 106 6.50 1.96 -7.84
C GLY A 106 5.48 0.89 -8.20
N VAL A 107 4.99 0.19 -7.17
CA VAL A 107 3.90 -0.79 -7.29
C VAL A 107 2.87 -0.55 -6.19
N GLY A 108 1.66 -0.16 -6.57
CA GLY A 108 0.50 -0.09 -5.67
C GLY A 108 -0.32 -1.38 -5.76
N ILE A 109 -0.35 -2.15 -4.68
CA ILE A 109 -1.09 -3.41 -4.59
C ILE A 109 -2.41 -3.14 -3.88
N SER A 110 -3.53 -3.27 -4.58
CA SER A 110 -4.85 -2.86 -4.07
C SER A 110 -4.80 -1.48 -3.38
N PRO A 111 -4.25 -0.42 -4.03
CA PRO A 111 -3.97 0.85 -3.36
C PRO A 111 -5.26 1.53 -2.89
N ALA A 112 -5.23 2.09 -1.69
CA ALA A 112 -6.33 2.93 -1.20
C ALA A 112 -6.51 4.15 -2.12
N GLN A 113 -7.71 4.71 -2.14
CA GLN A 113 -8.12 5.69 -3.14
C GLN A 113 -7.35 7.01 -3.06
N ILE A 114 -6.79 7.44 -4.19
CA ILE A 114 -6.40 8.85 -4.39
C ILE A 114 -7.65 9.73 -4.52
N LYS A 115 -7.49 11.01 -4.20
CA LYS A 115 -8.53 12.01 -4.47
C LYS A 115 -8.94 11.98 -5.94
N GLY A 116 -10.24 12.01 -6.20
CA GLY A 116 -10.82 12.01 -7.53
C GLY A 116 -11.41 10.66 -7.95
N VAL A 117 -11.00 9.54 -7.34
CA VAL A 117 -11.68 8.26 -7.52
C VAL A 117 -13.07 8.35 -6.90
N LEU A 118 -14.10 8.00 -7.67
CA LEU A 118 -15.50 8.16 -7.26
C LEU A 118 -16.20 6.81 -7.02
N ARG A 119 -15.61 5.70 -7.47
CA ARG A 119 -16.18 4.38 -7.25
C ARG A 119 -16.21 4.06 -5.76
N LEU A 120 -17.38 3.61 -5.29
CA LEU A 120 -17.60 3.22 -3.91
C LEU A 120 -18.47 1.95 -3.88
N PRO A 121 -17.90 0.78 -4.17
CA PRO A 121 -18.63 -0.49 -4.20
C PRO A 121 -19.22 -0.86 -2.84
N PRO A 122 -20.35 -1.60 -2.79
CA PRO A 122 -21.01 -1.96 -1.52
C PRO A 122 -20.10 -2.72 -0.55
N ALA A 123 -19.21 -3.59 -1.05
CA ALA A 123 -18.26 -4.32 -0.20
C ALA A 123 -17.35 -3.34 0.56
N GLN A 124 -16.78 -2.35 -0.14
CA GLN A 124 -15.95 -1.32 0.46
C GLN A 124 -16.70 -0.48 1.50
N ILE A 125 -17.96 -0.09 1.22
CA ILE A 125 -18.81 0.63 2.19
C ILE A 125 -18.92 -0.20 3.47
N ARG A 126 -19.21 -1.50 3.35
CA ARG A 126 -19.34 -2.39 4.52
C ARG A 126 -18.05 -2.45 5.34
N VAL A 127 -16.88 -2.56 4.70
CA VAL A 127 -15.58 -2.58 5.39
C VAL A 127 -15.34 -1.24 6.11
N THR A 128 -15.51 -0.13 5.40
CA THR A 128 -15.20 1.20 5.94
C THR A 128 -16.17 1.67 7.03
N THR A 129 -17.39 1.12 7.07
CA THR A 129 -18.38 1.45 8.11
C THR A 129 -17.89 1.08 9.51
N ALA A 130 -17.02 0.07 9.67
CA ALA A 130 -16.41 -0.28 10.95
C ALA A 130 -15.68 0.94 11.60
N VAL A 131 -15.11 1.81 10.78
CA VAL A 131 -14.41 3.02 11.25
C VAL A 131 -15.29 4.25 11.10
N LEU A 132 -15.83 4.49 9.92
CA LEU A 132 -16.56 5.74 9.58
C LEU A 132 -17.91 5.85 10.27
N GLY A 133 -18.48 4.75 10.75
CA GLY A 133 -19.75 4.73 11.48
C GLY A 133 -19.74 5.48 12.81
N ASN A 134 -18.55 5.78 13.36
CA ASN A 134 -18.41 6.58 14.57
C ASN A 134 -17.42 7.74 14.34
N PRO A 135 -17.87 9.00 14.33
CA PRO A 135 -16.99 10.16 14.10
C PRO A 135 -15.82 10.29 15.10
N ALA A 136 -15.97 9.76 16.32
CA ALA A 136 -14.89 9.78 17.32
C ALA A 136 -13.65 8.96 16.86
N ASN A 137 -13.85 7.99 15.99
CA ASN A 137 -12.77 7.18 15.43
C ASN A 137 -11.77 7.99 14.60
N LYS A 138 -12.13 9.19 14.17
CA LYS A 138 -11.17 10.10 13.51
C LYS A 138 -9.92 10.38 14.34
N ASN A 139 -10.04 10.35 15.65
CA ASN A 139 -8.93 10.66 16.58
C ASN A 139 -8.50 9.45 17.40
N ARG A 140 -8.92 8.24 17.02
CA ARG A 140 -8.65 6.99 17.72
C ARG A 140 -8.13 5.94 16.75
N THR A 141 -7.48 4.92 17.30
CA THR A 141 -7.27 3.65 16.61
C THR A 141 -8.55 2.81 16.62
N VAL A 142 -8.71 1.99 15.61
CA VAL A 142 -9.84 1.07 15.46
C VAL A 142 -9.29 -0.31 15.10
N GLU A 143 -9.69 -1.30 15.86
CA GLU A 143 -9.41 -2.71 15.63
C GLU A 143 -10.53 -3.34 14.79
N LEU A 144 -10.18 -4.28 13.93
CA LEU A 144 -11.15 -5.13 13.26
C LEU A 144 -11.39 -6.39 14.11
N SER A 145 -12.64 -6.78 14.28
CA SER A 145 -12.91 -8.13 14.82
C SER A 145 -12.46 -9.21 13.82
N PRO A 146 -12.21 -10.47 14.27
CA PRO A 146 -11.86 -11.57 13.35
C PRO A 146 -12.82 -11.72 12.17
N LYS A 147 -14.12 -11.57 12.40
CA LYS A 147 -15.15 -11.62 11.33
C LYS A 147 -15.04 -10.44 10.34
N GLN A 148 -14.71 -9.26 10.83
CA GLN A 148 -14.51 -8.09 9.97
C GLN A 148 -13.23 -8.24 9.15
N PHE A 149 -12.16 -8.72 9.77
CA PHE A 149 -10.89 -8.99 9.09
C PHE A 149 -11.06 -10.08 8.02
N HIS A 150 -11.71 -11.19 8.35
CA HIS A 150 -12.00 -12.25 7.38
C HIS A 150 -12.80 -11.69 6.18
N TYR A 151 -13.87 -10.95 6.43
CA TYR A 151 -14.64 -10.33 5.35
C TYR A 151 -13.82 -9.34 4.51
N ALA A 152 -12.98 -8.54 5.15
CA ALA A 152 -12.24 -7.46 4.50
C ALA A 152 -10.99 -7.93 3.77
N PHE A 153 -10.26 -8.92 4.33
CA PHE A 153 -8.91 -9.27 3.93
C PHE A 153 -8.76 -10.68 3.38
N THR A 154 -9.44 -11.68 3.98
CA THR A 154 -9.17 -13.11 3.75
C THR A 154 -10.38 -13.89 3.24
N ASN A 155 -11.34 -13.20 2.64
CA ASN A 155 -12.63 -13.74 2.18
C ASN A 155 -12.53 -14.73 0.99
N ALA A 156 -11.34 -14.94 0.43
CA ALA A 156 -11.08 -15.90 -0.64
C ALA A 156 -9.73 -16.57 -0.45
N LEU A 157 -9.56 -17.76 -0.98
CA LEU A 157 -8.34 -18.58 -0.94
C LEU A 157 -7.91 -19.08 0.45
N MET A 158 -8.62 -18.75 1.51
CA MET A 158 -8.26 -19.11 2.89
C MET A 158 -9.45 -19.76 3.59
N THR A 159 -9.19 -20.81 4.34
CA THR A 159 -10.17 -21.41 5.26
C THR A 159 -10.40 -20.49 6.47
N ASP A 160 -11.43 -20.78 7.27
CA ASP A 160 -11.70 -20.02 8.50
C ASP A 160 -10.54 -20.12 9.50
N GLU A 161 -9.86 -21.28 9.59
CA GLU A 161 -8.68 -21.50 10.43
C GLU A 161 -7.48 -20.68 9.95
N GLU A 162 -7.22 -20.67 8.64
CA GLU A 162 -6.15 -19.88 8.04
C GLU A 162 -6.43 -18.38 8.18
N ALA A 163 -7.67 -17.94 8.02
CA ALA A 163 -8.10 -16.58 8.23
C ALA A 163 -7.93 -16.13 9.69
N GLN A 164 -8.26 -17.00 10.66
CA GLN A 164 -8.02 -16.73 12.08
C GLN A 164 -6.51 -16.64 12.38
N ALA A 165 -5.71 -17.57 11.85
CA ALA A 165 -4.26 -17.55 12.02
C ALA A 165 -3.63 -16.26 11.41
N ALA A 166 -4.13 -15.80 10.25
CA ALA A 166 -3.70 -14.54 9.64
C ALA A 166 -4.10 -13.34 10.50
N TYR A 167 -5.31 -13.32 11.06
CA TYR A 167 -5.75 -12.30 12.01
C TYR A 167 -4.82 -12.23 13.22
N ASP A 168 -4.60 -13.37 13.87
CA ASP A 168 -3.78 -13.45 15.08
C ASP A 168 -2.33 -12.99 14.83
N ARG A 169 -1.79 -13.28 13.63
CA ARG A 169 -0.42 -13.00 13.27
C ARG A 169 -0.18 -11.56 12.81
N TYR A 170 -1.14 -10.91 12.16
CA TYR A 170 -0.88 -9.69 11.39
C TYR A 170 -1.74 -8.50 11.77
N GLU A 171 -2.97 -8.71 12.27
CA GLU A 171 -3.88 -7.61 12.52
C GLU A 171 -3.45 -6.80 13.74
N VAL A 172 -3.50 -5.49 13.61
CA VAL A 172 -3.31 -4.53 14.71
C VAL A 172 -4.31 -3.37 14.57
N PRO A 173 -4.69 -2.72 15.68
CA PRO A 173 -5.51 -1.53 15.62
C PRO A 173 -4.86 -0.46 14.73
N GLY A 174 -5.62 0.11 13.80
CA GLY A 174 -5.11 1.12 12.88
C GLY A 174 -5.65 2.52 13.16
N PRO A 175 -4.92 3.61 12.82
CA PRO A 175 -5.37 4.98 13.02
C PRO A 175 -6.57 5.30 12.13
N GLY A 176 -7.72 5.60 12.74
CA GLY A 176 -8.94 5.89 11.99
C GLY A 176 -8.84 7.12 11.11
N ARG A 177 -8.01 8.11 11.49
CA ARG A 177 -7.84 9.37 10.74
C ARG A 177 -7.47 9.16 9.27
N VAL A 178 -6.62 8.19 8.95
CA VAL A 178 -6.23 7.93 7.55
C VAL A 178 -7.43 7.54 6.71
N LEU A 179 -8.36 6.74 7.26
CA LEU A 179 -9.58 6.34 6.56
C LEU A 179 -10.55 7.51 6.39
N PHE A 180 -10.71 8.37 7.41
CA PHE A 180 -11.48 9.61 7.28
C PHE A 180 -10.91 10.55 6.23
N GLN A 181 -9.57 10.69 6.17
CA GLN A 181 -8.91 11.52 5.15
C GLN A 181 -9.13 10.98 3.74
N ALA A 182 -9.07 9.67 3.53
CA ALA A 182 -9.35 9.06 2.23
C ALA A 182 -10.85 9.16 1.85
N ALA A 183 -11.76 8.83 2.75
CA ALA A 183 -13.20 8.82 2.49
C ALA A 183 -13.75 10.21 2.13
N PHE A 184 -13.23 11.26 2.77
CA PHE A 184 -13.69 12.64 2.55
C PHE A 184 -12.77 13.45 1.62
N ALA A 185 -11.81 12.81 0.95
CA ALA A 185 -10.83 13.47 0.09
C ALA A 185 -11.47 14.30 -1.03
N ASN A 186 -12.55 13.80 -1.62
CA ASN A 186 -13.21 14.46 -2.74
C ASN A 186 -13.93 15.78 -2.35
N PHE A 187 -14.20 15.97 -1.06
CA PHE A 187 -14.79 17.20 -0.50
C PHE A 187 -13.72 18.18 0.01
N ASN A 188 -12.44 17.80 0.05
CA ASN A 188 -11.35 18.63 0.54
C ASN A 188 -10.42 19.01 -0.61
N PRO A 189 -10.30 20.30 -0.99
CA PRO A 189 -9.37 20.73 -2.05
C PRO A 189 -7.90 20.40 -1.73
N ASN A 190 -7.55 20.39 -0.43
CA ASN A 190 -6.20 20.09 0.08
C ASN A 190 -6.12 18.69 0.70
N ALA A 191 -6.79 17.70 0.09
CA ALA A 191 -6.78 16.33 0.60
C ALA A 191 -5.37 15.75 0.66
N ALA A 192 -5.04 15.09 1.77
CA ALA A 192 -3.75 14.42 1.94
C ALA A 192 -3.52 13.25 0.95
N THR A 193 -4.59 12.77 0.30
CA THR A 193 -4.54 11.72 -0.73
C THR A 193 -4.52 12.29 -2.17
N LYS A 194 -4.25 13.61 -2.31
CA LYS A 194 -4.20 14.25 -3.63
C LYS A 194 -2.88 13.91 -4.33
N VAL A 195 -2.99 13.41 -5.55
CA VAL A 195 -1.88 13.14 -6.49
C VAL A 195 -2.11 14.00 -7.73
N ASP A 196 -1.05 14.55 -8.32
CA ASP A 196 -1.14 15.21 -9.61
C ASP A 196 -1.23 14.17 -10.74
N VAL A 197 -2.44 13.94 -11.22
CA VAL A 197 -2.71 12.96 -12.28
C VAL A 197 -2.16 13.38 -13.66
N HIS A 198 -1.64 14.60 -13.80
CA HIS A 198 -1.03 15.13 -15.01
C HIS A 198 0.50 15.26 -14.91
N LYS A 199 1.11 14.76 -13.84
CA LYS A 199 2.55 14.79 -13.64
C LYS A 199 3.26 13.85 -14.61
N ASP A 200 3.87 14.41 -15.65
CA ASP A 200 4.51 13.67 -16.75
C ASP A 200 5.85 13.01 -16.35
N ASP A 201 6.55 13.57 -15.35
CA ASP A 201 7.86 13.12 -14.87
C ASP A 201 7.77 12.20 -13.64
N ARG A 202 6.58 11.69 -13.32
CA ARG A 202 6.39 10.71 -12.24
C ARG A 202 7.14 9.42 -12.57
N PRO A 203 7.83 8.75 -11.59
CA PRO A 203 8.37 7.43 -11.79
C PRO A 203 7.32 6.43 -12.28
N PRO A 204 7.72 5.40 -13.06
CA PRO A 204 6.81 4.34 -13.52
C PRO A 204 6.02 3.72 -12.38
N LEU A 205 4.73 3.46 -12.59
CA LEU A 205 3.82 2.91 -11.61
C LEU A 205 3.06 1.71 -12.17
N LEU A 206 3.10 0.59 -11.46
CA LEU A 206 2.17 -0.52 -11.62
C LEU A 206 1.08 -0.43 -10.56
N VAL A 207 -0.18 -0.49 -10.98
CA VAL A 207 -1.32 -0.67 -10.09
C VAL A 207 -1.83 -2.10 -10.21
N ILE A 208 -1.87 -2.84 -9.11
CA ILE A 208 -2.40 -4.19 -9.03
C ILE A 208 -3.78 -4.14 -8.37
N GLY A 209 -4.80 -4.70 -9.04
CA GLY A 209 -6.12 -4.96 -8.48
C GLY A 209 -6.34 -6.45 -8.25
N ASN A 210 -7.19 -6.81 -7.29
CA ASN A 210 -7.55 -8.18 -6.96
C ASN A 210 -9.08 -8.38 -7.08
N SER A 211 -9.54 -9.42 -7.80
CA SER A 211 -10.96 -9.53 -8.16
C SER A 211 -11.90 -9.81 -6.99
N GLU A 212 -11.40 -10.49 -5.94
CA GLU A 212 -12.18 -10.82 -4.73
C GLU A 212 -11.91 -9.85 -3.58
N ASP A 213 -11.30 -8.71 -3.86
CA ASP A 213 -10.99 -7.68 -2.86
C ASP A 213 -12.25 -6.94 -2.41
N HIS A 214 -12.60 -7.07 -1.13
CA HIS A 214 -13.72 -6.36 -0.53
C HIS A 214 -13.34 -4.98 0.03
N THR A 215 -12.06 -4.75 0.33
CA THR A 215 -11.56 -3.49 0.91
C THR A 215 -11.28 -2.45 -0.16
N VAL A 216 -10.54 -2.83 -1.21
CA VAL A 216 -10.29 -2.01 -2.39
C VAL A 216 -10.61 -2.84 -3.64
N PRO A 217 -11.89 -2.99 -3.99
CA PRO A 217 -12.29 -3.77 -5.16
C PRO A 217 -11.54 -3.38 -6.42
N ALA A 218 -11.22 -4.36 -7.27
CA ALA A 218 -10.42 -4.17 -8.50
C ALA A 218 -10.91 -3.00 -9.37
N SER A 219 -12.22 -2.73 -9.37
CA SER A 219 -12.81 -1.61 -10.10
C SER A 219 -12.36 -0.23 -9.58
N VAL A 220 -12.02 -0.13 -8.29
CA VAL A 220 -11.49 1.08 -7.65
C VAL A 220 -10.03 1.29 -8.04
N ALA A 221 -9.20 0.24 -7.93
CA ALA A 221 -7.80 0.26 -8.35
C ALA A 221 -7.67 0.57 -9.86
N ARG A 222 -8.55 -0.01 -10.69
CA ARG A 222 -8.58 0.26 -12.13
C ARG A 222 -8.95 1.72 -12.44
N GLU A 223 -9.89 2.32 -11.70
CA GLU A 223 -10.21 3.74 -11.85
C GLU A 223 -9.03 4.63 -11.48
N ALA A 224 -8.30 4.31 -10.39
CA ALA A 224 -7.10 5.03 -9.98
C ALA A 224 -6.02 4.98 -11.08
N ALA A 225 -5.71 3.79 -11.59
CA ALA A 225 -4.76 3.61 -12.69
C ALA A 225 -5.15 4.40 -13.94
N HIS A 226 -6.43 4.34 -14.34
CA HIS A 226 -6.93 5.11 -15.49
C HIS A 226 -6.80 6.63 -15.29
N ARG A 227 -6.96 7.12 -14.07
CA ARG A 227 -6.77 8.55 -13.77
C ARG A 227 -5.30 8.96 -13.84
N LEU A 228 -4.42 8.13 -13.29
CA LEU A 228 -2.98 8.38 -13.29
C LEU A 228 -2.35 8.28 -14.68
N ALA A 229 -2.93 7.46 -15.57
CA ALA A 229 -2.55 7.34 -16.98
C ALA A 229 -2.94 8.55 -17.86
N LYS A 230 -3.47 9.64 -17.28
CA LYS A 230 -3.69 10.91 -18.00
C LYS A 230 -2.39 11.67 -18.26
N SER A 231 -1.35 11.39 -17.50
CA SER A 231 0.01 11.89 -17.72
C SER A 231 0.74 11.05 -18.77
N LYS A 232 1.92 11.52 -19.21
CA LYS A 232 2.83 10.77 -20.08
C LYS A 232 3.68 9.74 -19.29
N ALA A 233 3.63 9.79 -17.97
CA ALA A 233 4.32 8.82 -17.13
C ALA A 233 3.78 7.40 -17.39
N VAL A 234 4.65 6.40 -17.29
CA VAL A 234 4.26 4.99 -17.43
C VAL A 234 3.35 4.60 -16.27
N VAL A 235 2.13 4.16 -16.60
CA VAL A 235 1.17 3.62 -15.64
C VAL A 235 0.53 2.37 -16.23
N ASP A 236 0.83 1.22 -15.64
CA ASP A 236 0.25 -0.06 -16.01
C ASP A 236 -0.76 -0.54 -14.96
N TYR A 237 -1.72 -1.34 -15.41
CA TYR A 237 -2.69 -2.00 -14.53
C TYR A 237 -2.65 -3.52 -14.76
N LYS A 238 -2.60 -4.28 -13.67
CA LYS A 238 -2.71 -5.73 -13.66
C LYS A 238 -3.79 -6.17 -12.68
N GLU A 239 -4.71 -7.02 -13.12
CA GLU A 239 -5.68 -7.67 -12.24
C GLU A 239 -5.32 -9.13 -12.02
N PHE A 240 -5.33 -9.54 -10.75
CA PHE A 240 -5.20 -10.94 -10.35
C PHE A 240 -6.58 -11.50 -9.99
N ILE A 241 -6.98 -12.54 -10.69
CA ILE A 241 -8.30 -13.15 -10.53
C ILE A 241 -8.30 -14.10 -9.34
N GLY A 242 -9.41 -14.09 -8.58
CA GLY A 242 -9.63 -14.97 -7.42
C GLY A 242 -8.91 -14.53 -6.14
N ARG A 243 -8.19 -13.40 -6.15
CA ARG A 243 -7.39 -12.97 -4.99
C ARG A 243 -8.12 -11.98 -4.10
N PRO A 244 -8.01 -12.15 -2.76
CA PRO A 244 -8.59 -11.25 -1.77
C PRO A 244 -7.70 -10.03 -1.52
N HIS A 245 -8.13 -9.14 -0.60
CA HIS A 245 -7.31 -7.98 -0.21
C HIS A 245 -5.97 -8.38 0.39
N PHE A 246 -5.91 -9.42 1.23
CA PHE A 246 -4.67 -9.94 1.82
C PHE A 246 -3.80 -10.70 0.82
N THR A 247 -3.70 -10.20 -0.40
CA THR A 247 -2.92 -10.86 -1.47
C THR A 247 -1.44 -10.99 -1.13
N ALA A 248 -0.90 -10.16 -0.25
CA ALA A 248 0.51 -10.20 0.17
C ALA A 248 0.86 -11.46 1.01
N GLY A 249 -0.12 -12.08 1.66
CA GLY A 249 0.10 -13.28 2.49
C GLY A 249 -0.86 -14.44 2.19
N ALA A 250 -1.85 -14.26 1.30
CA ALA A 250 -2.76 -15.33 0.89
C ALA A 250 -2.04 -16.37 0.00
N PRO A 251 -2.44 -17.65 0.03
CA PRO A 251 -1.81 -18.70 -0.79
C PRO A 251 -1.55 -18.27 -2.23
N GLY A 252 -0.35 -18.56 -2.77
CA GLY A 252 0.08 -18.15 -4.11
C GLY A 252 0.48 -16.65 -4.22
N TRP A 253 0.77 -15.99 -3.12
CA TRP A 253 1.27 -14.61 -3.10
C TRP A 253 2.58 -14.45 -3.90
N GLU A 254 3.35 -15.51 -4.07
CA GLU A 254 4.62 -15.54 -4.79
C GLU A 254 4.47 -15.10 -6.25
N GLU A 255 3.37 -15.49 -6.90
CA GLU A 255 3.06 -15.07 -8.28
C GLU A 255 2.92 -13.54 -8.38
N VAL A 256 2.24 -12.94 -7.39
CA VAL A 256 2.04 -11.48 -7.35
C VAL A 256 3.36 -10.78 -7.06
N ALA A 257 4.15 -11.33 -6.14
CA ALA A 257 5.47 -10.79 -5.76
C ALA A 257 6.43 -10.79 -6.96
N ASP A 258 6.55 -11.92 -7.66
CA ASP A 258 7.41 -12.03 -8.84
C ASP A 258 6.96 -11.09 -9.95
N TYR A 259 5.67 -11.05 -10.25
CA TYR A 259 5.15 -10.16 -11.28
C TYR A 259 5.45 -8.69 -10.95
N ALA A 260 5.27 -8.28 -9.69
CA ALA A 260 5.52 -6.92 -9.22
C ALA A 260 7.00 -6.54 -9.36
N LEU A 261 7.91 -7.42 -8.90
CA LEU A 261 9.33 -7.16 -8.97
C LEU A 261 9.84 -7.17 -10.42
N ASP A 262 9.44 -8.14 -11.23
CA ASP A 262 9.84 -8.25 -12.63
C ASP A 262 9.35 -7.05 -13.45
N TRP A 263 8.13 -6.58 -13.19
CA TRP A 263 7.63 -5.37 -13.82
C TRP A 263 8.47 -4.15 -13.42
N ALA A 264 8.72 -3.96 -12.13
CA ALA A 264 9.50 -2.84 -11.64
C ALA A 264 10.93 -2.85 -12.22
N MET A 265 11.59 -4.00 -12.25
CA MET A 265 12.94 -4.15 -12.80
C MET A 265 13.03 -3.79 -14.29
N ARG A 266 11.98 -4.05 -15.07
CA ARG A 266 11.94 -3.63 -16.48
C ARG A 266 11.84 -2.11 -16.65
N HIS A 267 11.38 -1.40 -15.63
CA HIS A 267 11.13 0.04 -15.69
C HIS A 267 12.14 0.87 -14.88
N VAL A 268 13.00 0.22 -14.06
CA VAL A 268 14.14 0.90 -13.41
C VAL A 268 15.07 1.42 -14.50
N GLY A 269 15.38 2.71 -14.49
CA GLY A 269 16.26 3.34 -15.49
C GLY A 269 15.57 3.82 -16.78
N SER A 270 14.25 3.65 -16.92
CA SER A 270 13.49 4.20 -18.05
C SER A 270 13.26 5.71 -17.97
N ARG A 271 13.74 6.37 -16.91
CA ARG A 271 13.79 7.84 -16.82
C ARG A 271 14.93 8.36 -17.71
N GLU A 272 14.62 9.16 -18.72
CA GLU A 272 15.64 10.06 -19.28
C GLU A 272 16.12 11.00 -18.17
N PRO A 273 17.44 11.21 -18.02
CA PRO A 273 17.93 12.18 -17.04
C PRO A 273 17.30 13.53 -17.39
N VAL A 274 16.68 14.17 -16.41
CA VAL A 274 16.25 15.57 -16.53
C VAL A 274 17.53 16.36 -16.76
N THR A 275 17.78 16.74 -18.02
CA THR A 275 18.87 17.67 -18.35
C THR A 275 18.52 18.98 -17.72
N ALA A 276 19.34 19.39 -16.73
CA ALA A 276 19.24 20.66 -16.01
C ALA A 276 19.37 21.88 -16.93
#